data_3f453df1bb28f2a996ebe1d9c1996d50
#
_entry.id   3f453df1bb28f2a996ebe1d9c1996d50
#
_cell.length_a   1.000
_cell.length_b   1.000
_cell.length_c   1.000
_cell.angle_alpha   90.00
_cell.angle_beta   90.00
_cell.angle_gamma   90.00
#
_symmetry.space_group_name_H-M   'P 1'
#
loop_
_entity.id
_entity.type
_entity.pdbx_description
1 polymer ?
#
loop_
_entity_poly.entity_id
_entity_poly.type
_entity_poly.pdbx_seq_one_letter_code
_entity_poly.pdbx_strand_id
1 'polypeptide(L)'
;MTESTLLPQLIAVSAARRPQALALTMGGDSMSYAQLADAVTRFSSGLVSLGLCRGERVAIYLEKRFETVIASFGAPAAGGVFVPVNPLLKPEQVAFILQDCNVRVLLTSPDRLALLRDTLAHCPDLRHVVVTEPATGRLPDLPALHHALPVVRWSDLLDSAPAPGHRVIDTDMAAILYTSGSTGKPKGVVLSHRNMVAGAKSVASYLENHSDDTLLAALPLSFDAGFSQLTTAFHTGARVVLLNYLMPRDVLKAMEREKVTGLTAVPPLYIQLTQLQWPAGIDANLRYFANTGGRMPRETLNALRERVPSAKPFLMYGLTEAFRSTYLPPEEVDRRPDSIGKAIPNAEILVLRDDGSPCGPNEPGELVHRGALVGQGYWNDAAKTAERYKLLAAGSPGREAGLQLPEYAVFSGDTVRMDEDGFLYFIGRRDEMMKTSGYRVSPTEVEEILYATKLVGECVAFGVDHPALGQAIQVIATLPEAGQGATVDADPAAALLAQCKARMPAYMVPAGIAFVNGPLPRNPNGKIDRKTLSTEWIARHGG
;
A
#
# COMPACT_ATOMS: atom_id res chain seq x y z
N MET A 1 -10.31 28.47 6.64
CA MET A 1 -10.54 27.03 6.93
C MET A 1 -9.40 26.57 7.81
N THR A 2 -9.66 26.11 9.03
CA THR A 2 -8.61 25.71 10.00
C THR A 2 -8.38 24.22 10.08
N GLU A 3 -9.37 23.41 9.67
CA GLU A 3 -9.32 21.95 9.68
C GLU A 3 -9.84 21.34 8.38
N SER A 4 -9.32 20.15 8.07
CA SER A 4 -9.74 19.36 6.91
C SER A 4 -10.74 18.29 7.34
N THR A 5 -11.87 18.21 6.66
CA THR A 5 -12.88 17.14 6.77
C THR A 5 -13.02 16.35 5.45
N LEU A 6 -12.74 17.01 4.33
CA LEU A 6 -12.73 16.41 2.99
C LEU A 6 -11.30 16.25 2.46
N LEU A 7 -11.06 15.23 1.68
CA LEU A 7 -9.72 14.91 1.14
C LEU A 7 -9.05 16.10 0.42
N PRO A 8 -9.72 16.84 -0.49
CA PRO A 8 -9.08 17.97 -1.18
C PRO A 8 -8.69 19.12 -0.23
N GLN A 9 -9.34 19.23 0.93
CA GLN A 9 -9.03 20.26 1.90
C GLN A 9 -7.65 20.12 2.55
N LEU A 10 -7.04 18.92 2.50
CA LEU A 10 -5.64 18.74 2.96
C LEU A 10 -4.70 19.68 2.21
N ILE A 11 -4.86 19.78 0.89
CA ILE A 11 -4.09 20.72 0.05
C ILE A 11 -4.53 22.16 0.27
N ALA A 12 -5.83 22.42 0.27
CA ALA A 12 -6.36 23.79 0.38
C ALA A 12 -5.98 24.47 1.69
N VAL A 13 -6.02 23.72 2.81
CA VAL A 13 -5.62 24.24 4.14
C VAL A 13 -4.13 24.54 4.18
N SER A 14 -3.30 23.66 3.64
CA SER A 14 -1.85 23.88 3.58
C SER A 14 -1.47 25.01 2.63
N ALA A 15 -2.18 25.16 1.50
CA ALA A 15 -2.01 26.29 0.58
C ALA A 15 -2.38 27.64 1.24
N ALA A 16 -3.45 27.66 2.05
CA ALA A 16 -3.84 28.86 2.81
C ALA A 16 -2.82 29.26 3.87
N ARG A 17 -2.13 28.29 4.49
CA ARG A 17 -1.12 28.54 5.53
C ARG A 17 0.24 28.90 4.96
N ARG A 18 0.69 28.19 3.91
CA ARG A 18 2.05 28.30 3.33
C ARG A 18 2.00 28.24 1.79
N PRO A 19 1.40 29.23 1.12
CA PRO A 19 1.13 29.18 -0.33
C PRO A 19 2.38 28.98 -1.20
N GLN A 20 3.52 29.55 -0.78
CA GLN A 20 4.78 29.49 -1.54
C GLN A 20 5.67 28.31 -1.16
N ALA A 21 5.31 27.55 -0.11
CA ALA A 21 6.07 26.34 0.22
C ALA A 21 5.93 25.30 -0.87
N LEU A 22 7.01 24.53 -1.10
CA LEU A 22 6.98 23.43 -2.08
C LEU A 22 6.06 22.32 -1.59
N ALA A 23 5.12 21.90 -2.41
CA ALA A 23 4.23 20.77 -2.15
C ALA A 23 4.73 19.50 -2.85
N LEU A 24 5.14 19.61 -4.11
CA LEU A 24 5.58 18.49 -4.94
C LEU A 24 6.91 18.81 -5.61
N THR A 25 7.75 17.79 -5.78
CA THR A 25 8.97 17.82 -6.60
C THR A 25 9.06 16.52 -7.39
N MET A 26 9.46 16.61 -8.67
CA MET A 26 9.70 15.47 -9.54
C MET A 26 10.73 15.82 -10.61
N GLY A 27 11.85 15.09 -10.68
CA GLY A 27 12.84 15.21 -11.77
C GLY A 27 13.52 16.57 -11.91
N GLY A 28 13.42 17.46 -10.92
CA GLY A 28 13.94 18.84 -10.98
C GLY A 28 12.84 19.89 -11.07
N ASP A 29 11.64 19.54 -11.50
CA ASP A 29 10.46 20.40 -11.48
C ASP A 29 9.81 20.38 -10.09
N SER A 30 9.23 21.53 -9.71
CA SER A 30 8.56 21.67 -8.42
C SER A 30 7.29 22.49 -8.55
N MET A 31 6.36 22.22 -7.65
CA MET A 31 5.08 22.90 -7.57
C MET A 31 4.85 23.37 -6.13
N SER A 32 4.49 24.65 -5.96
CA SER A 32 4.12 25.18 -4.65
C SER A 32 2.71 24.72 -4.24
N TYR A 33 2.36 24.88 -2.95
CA TYR A 33 1.01 24.60 -2.47
C TYR A 33 -0.06 25.44 -3.16
N ALA A 34 0.23 26.72 -3.47
CA ALA A 34 -0.68 27.58 -4.21
C ALA A 34 -0.92 27.06 -5.63
N GLN A 35 0.15 26.68 -6.33
CA GLN A 35 0.05 26.11 -7.68
C GLN A 35 -0.69 24.78 -7.69
N LEU A 36 -0.44 23.91 -6.68
CA LEU A 36 -1.13 22.63 -6.57
C LEU A 36 -2.62 22.83 -6.29
N ALA A 37 -2.99 23.74 -5.38
CA ALA A 37 -4.38 24.03 -5.06
C ALA A 37 -5.14 24.63 -6.25
N ASP A 38 -4.50 25.52 -7.02
CA ASP A 38 -5.06 26.05 -8.26
C ASP A 38 -5.30 24.95 -9.29
N ALA A 39 -4.29 24.11 -9.54
CA ALA A 39 -4.39 23.02 -10.50
C ALA A 39 -5.49 22.00 -10.12
N VAL A 40 -5.63 21.68 -8.83
CA VAL A 40 -6.72 20.82 -8.30
C VAL A 40 -8.08 21.47 -8.56
N THR A 41 -8.22 22.77 -8.35
CA THR A 41 -9.47 23.51 -8.59
C THR A 41 -9.81 23.56 -10.07
N ARG A 42 -8.86 23.84 -10.94
CA ARG A 42 -9.04 23.86 -12.39
C ARG A 42 -9.42 22.47 -12.92
N PHE A 43 -8.73 21.41 -12.48
CA PHE A 43 -9.08 20.04 -12.86
C PHE A 43 -10.51 19.67 -12.41
N SER A 44 -10.88 20.05 -11.19
CA SER A 44 -12.25 19.86 -10.67
C SER A 44 -13.28 20.56 -11.56
N SER A 45 -13.04 21.82 -11.93
CA SER A 45 -13.92 22.58 -12.84
C SER A 45 -14.05 21.91 -14.21
N GLY A 46 -12.92 21.41 -14.73
CA GLY A 46 -12.89 20.65 -15.98
C GLY A 46 -13.74 19.39 -15.94
N LEU A 47 -13.67 18.61 -14.85
CA LEU A 47 -14.51 17.41 -14.69
C LEU A 47 -16.00 17.77 -14.64
N VAL A 48 -16.37 18.83 -13.95
CA VAL A 48 -17.76 19.32 -13.91
C VAL A 48 -18.21 19.75 -15.30
N SER A 49 -17.36 20.41 -16.09
CA SER A 49 -17.67 20.81 -17.47
C SER A 49 -17.85 19.62 -18.41
N LEU A 50 -17.19 18.49 -18.14
CA LEU A 50 -17.42 17.21 -18.85
C LEU A 50 -18.71 16.51 -18.40
N GLY A 51 -19.49 17.09 -17.48
CA GLY A 51 -20.73 16.51 -16.98
C GLY A 51 -20.54 15.42 -15.92
N LEU A 52 -19.39 15.40 -15.21
CA LEU A 52 -19.20 14.48 -14.10
C LEU A 52 -20.25 14.74 -13.01
N CYS A 53 -21.02 13.72 -12.63
CA CYS A 53 -21.99 13.78 -11.54
C CYS A 53 -21.35 13.37 -10.19
N ARG A 54 -22.02 13.78 -9.08
CA ARG A 54 -21.60 13.38 -7.73
C ARG A 54 -21.51 11.87 -7.61
N GLY A 55 -20.39 11.39 -7.05
CA GLY A 55 -20.13 9.96 -6.82
C GLY A 55 -19.70 9.19 -8.06
N GLU A 56 -19.62 9.81 -9.26
CA GLU A 56 -19.10 9.13 -10.44
C GLU A 56 -17.57 8.93 -10.35
N ARG A 57 -17.07 7.90 -11.00
CA ARG A 57 -15.66 7.46 -10.88
C ARG A 57 -14.81 8.05 -11.98
N VAL A 58 -13.62 8.49 -11.55
CA VAL A 58 -12.52 8.98 -12.40
C VAL A 58 -11.33 8.06 -12.21
N ALA A 59 -11.03 7.25 -13.21
CA ALA A 59 -9.85 6.37 -13.18
C ALA A 59 -8.60 7.13 -13.58
N ILE A 60 -7.50 6.85 -12.89
CA ILE A 60 -6.19 7.47 -13.13
C ILE A 60 -5.20 6.34 -13.44
N TYR A 61 -4.88 6.16 -14.73
CA TYR A 61 -3.93 5.14 -15.19
C TYR A 61 -2.65 5.81 -15.69
N LEU A 62 -1.85 6.24 -14.72
CA LEU A 62 -0.58 6.96 -14.91
C LEU A 62 0.46 6.49 -13.90
N GLU A 63 1.73 6.64 -14.22
CA GLU A 63 2.83 6.64 -13.27
C GLU A 63 2.73 7.82 -12.29
N LYS A 64 3.64 7.89 -11.30
CA LYS A 64 3.74 9.08 -10.42
C LYS A 64 4.17 10.27 -11.25
N ARG A 65 3.33 11.30 -11.24
CA ARG A 65 3.56 12.60 -11.90
C ARG A 65 2.61 13.63 -11.29
N PHE A 66 2.80 14.91 -11.60
CA PHE A 66 1.95 15.97 -11.01
C PHE A 66 0.49 15.77 -11.36
N GLU A 67 0.16 15.39 -12.59
CA GLU A 67 -1.21 15.17 -13.05
C GLU A 67 -1.88 14.02 -12.28
N THR A 68 -1.15 12.98 -11.89
CA THR A 68 -1.66 11.89 -11.06
C THR A 68 -2.12 12.41 -9.70
N VAL A 69 -1.31 13.28 -9.08
CA VAL A 69 -1.65 13.88 -7.79
C VAL A 69 -2.81 14.85 -7.92
N ILE A 70 -2.74 15.76 -8.90
CA ILE A 70 -3.80 16.76 -9.17
C ILE A 70 -5.14 16.06 -9.38
N ALA A 71 -5.19 15.02 -10.20
CA ALA A 71 -6.41 14.29 -10.49
C ALA A 71 -6.96 13.52 -9.28
N SER A 72 -6.07 12.92 -8.45
CA SER A 72 -6.47 12.18 -7.25
C SER A 72 -7.15 13.06 -6.19
N PHE A 73 -6.83 14.35 -6.16
CA PHE A 73 -7.47 15.31 -5.27
C PHE A 73 -8.56 16.12 -5.98
N GLY A 74 -8.43 16.35 -7.28
CA GLY A 74 -9.38 17.10 -8.10
C GLY A 74 -10.68 16.36 -8.39
N ALA A 75 -10.63 15.03 -8.57
CA ALA A 75 -11.85 14.24 -8.72
C ALA A 75 -12.75 14.30 -7.47
N PRO A 76 -12.25 14.10 -6.22
CA PRO A 76 -13.03 14.35 -5.01
C PRO A 76 -13.43 15.82 -4.82
N ALA A 77 -12.64 16.79 -5.31
CA ALA A 77 -13.03 18.21 -5.28
C ALA A 77 -14.21 18.51 -6.20
N ALA A 78 -14.34 17.79 -7.32
CA ALA A 78 -15.50 17.85 -8.21
C ALA A 78 -16.73 17.14 -7.62
N GLY A 79 -16.56 16.37 -6.53
CA GLY A 79 -17.60 15.51 -5.95
C GLY A 79 -17.63 14.11 -6.56
N GLY A 80 -16.62 13.74 -7.35
CA GLY A 80 -16.41 12.40 -7.87
C GLY A 80 -15.58 11.51 -6.95
N VAL A 81 -15.27 10.31 -7.41
CA VAL A 81 -14.50 9.29 -6.70
C VAL A 81 -13.28 8.93 -7.55
N PHE A 82 -12.06 9.11 -7.02
CA PHE A 82 -10.87 8.72 -7.76
C PHE A 82 -10.59 7.21 -7.63
N VAL A 83 -10.12 6.62 -8.74
CA VAL A 83 -9.76 5.21 -8.83
C VAL A 83 -8.33 5.13 -9.37
N PRO A 84 -7.31 5.02 -8.51
CA PRO A 84 -5.92 4.96 -8.96
C PRO A 84 -5.63 3.56 -9.48
N VAL A 85 -5.39 3.45 -10.77
CA VAL A 85 -5.07 2.19 -11.45
C VAL A 85 -3.56 2.00 -11.47
N ASN A 86 -3.09 0.83 -11.00
CA ASN A 86 -1.66 0.56 -10.98
C ASN A 86 -1.11 0.55 -12.42
N PRO A 87 -0.08 1.37 -12.71
CA PRO A 87 0.49 1.49 -14.05
C PRO A 87 1.16 0.21 -14.60
N LEU A 88 1.36 -0.79 -13.76
CA LEU A 88 1.92 -2.09 -14.14
C LEU A 88 0.86 -3.11 -14.60
N LEU A 89 -0.42 -2.79 -14.47
CA LEU A 89 -1.50 -3.67 -14.88
C LEU A 89 -1.58 -3.76 -16.41
N LYS A 90 -1.95 -4.94 -16.89
CA LYS A 90 -2.19 -5.21 -18.32
C LYS A 90 -3.54 -4.65 -18.76
N PRO A 91 -3.74 -4.39 -20.07
CA PRO A 91 -4.96 -3.80 -20.61
C PRO A 91 -6.26 -4.46 -20.13
N GLU A 92 -6.31 -5.79 -20.09
CA GLU A 92 -7.51 -6.55 -19.67
C GLU A 92 -7.82 -6.33 -18.18
N GLN A 93 -6.78 -6.21 -17.34
CA GLN A 93 -6.94 -5.92 -15.92
C GLN A 93 -7.42 -4.48 -15.69
N VAL A 94 -6.92 -3.54 -16.50
CA VAL A 94 -7.40 -2.15 -16.48
C VAL A 94 -8.86 -2.10 -16.92
N ALA A 95 -9.22 -2.73 -18.03
CA ALA A 95 -10.58 -2.79 -18.53
C ALA A 95 -11.54 -3.39 -17.49
N PHE A 96 -11.12 -4.46 -16.79
CA PHE A 96 -11.90 -5.02 -15.69
C PHE A 96 -12.23 -3.95 -14.62
N ILE A 97 -11.23 -3.17 -14.17
CA ILE A 97 -11.44 -2.11 -13.16
C ILE A 97 -12.38 -1.05 -13.69
N LEU A 98 -12.21 -0.60 -14.96
CA LEU A 98 -13.06 0.41 -15.56
C LEU A 98 -14.53 -0.02 -15.63
N GLN A 99 -14.76 -1.29 -15.96
CA GLN A 99 -16.12 -1.88 -16.01
C GLN A 99 -16.70 -2.06 -14.61
N ASP A 100 -15.95 -2.72 -13.71
CA ASP A 100 -16.40 -3.10 -12.38
C ASP A 100 -16.90 -1.89 -11.57
N CYS A 101 -16.18 -0.77 -11.64
CA CYS A 101 -16.61 0.45 -10.92
C CYS A 101 -17.28 1.51 -11.81
N ASN A 102 -17.73 1.14 -13.02
CA ASN A 102 -18.49 2.04 -13.92
C ASN A 102 -17.81 3.39 -14.11
N VAL A 103 -16.54 3.40 -14.52
CA VAL A 103 -15.74 4.63 -14.72
C VAL A 103 -16.36 5.50 -15.80
N ARG A 104 -16.45 6.81 -15.54
CA ARG A 104 -16.97 7.82 -16.48
C ARG A 104 -15.86 8.56 -17.20
N VAL A 105 -14.77 8.83 -16.51
CA VAL A 105 -13.61 9.56 -17.06
C VAL A 105 -12.35 8.75 -16.78
N LEU A 106 -11.55 8.52 -17.82
CA LEU A 106 -10.21 7.91 -17.71
C LEU A 106 -9.15 8.96 -17.97
N LEU A 107 -8.28 9.21 -17.00
CA LEU A 107 -7.05 9.98 -17.18
C LEU A 107 -5.88 9.04 -17.48
N THR A 108 -5.18 9.26 -18.59
CA THR A 108 -4.06 8.42 -19.01
C THR A 108 -3.03 9.21 -19.87
N SER A 109 -1.94 8.56 -20.27
CA SER A 109 -0.98 9.09 -21.24
C SER A 109 -1.26 8.56 -22.66
N PRO A 110 -0.72 9.19 -23.71
CA PRO A 110 -0.88 8.71 -25.10
C PRO A 110 -0.44 7.27 -25.29
N ASP A 111 0.73 6.90 -24.74
CA ASP A 111 1.28 5.55 -24.86
C ASP A 111 0.40 4.50 -24.20
N ARG A 112 -0.14 4.83 -23.00
CA ARG A 112 -1.06 3.95 -22.28
C ARG A 112 -2.42 3.85 -22.95
N LEU A 113 -2.90 4.95 -23.53
CA LEU A 113 -4.14 4.93 -24.32
C LEU A 113 -4.01 3.99 -25.52
N ALA A 114 -2.86 4.02 -26.21
CA ALA A 114 -2.59 3.10 -27.31
C ALA A 114 -2.67 1.62 -26.89
N LEU A 115 -2.17 1.29 -25.69
CA LEU A 115 -2.28 -0.07 -25.12
C LEU A 115 -3.72 -0.47 -24.80
N LEU A 116 -4.56 0.49 -24.41
CA LEU A 116 -5.96 0.21 -24.04
C LEU A 116 -6.94 0.22 -25.21
N ARG A 117 -6.53 0.62 -26.41
CA ARG A 117 -7.37 0.88 -27.57
C ARG A 117 -8.48 -0.16 -27.76
N ASP A 118 -8.11 -1.43 -27.80
CA ASP A 118 -9.04 -2.52 -28.12
C ASP A 118 -9.91 -2.90 -26.91
N THR A 119 -9.40 -2.70 -25.69
CA THR A 119 -10.11 -3.05 -24.45
C THR A 119 -11.14 -2.00 -24.03
N LEU A 120 -10.95 -0.72 -24.39
CA LEU A 120 -11.91 0.35 -24.06
C LEU A 120 -13.28 0.17 -24.74
N ALA A 121 -13.33 -0.56 -25.85
CA ALA A 121 -14.60 -0.93 -26.50
C ALA A 121 -15.54 -1.71 -25.57
N HIS A 122 -15.02 -2.38 -24.56
CA HIS A 122 -15.77 -3.15 -23.57
C HIS A 122 -16.15 -2.34 -22.33
N CYS A 123 -15.86 -1.02 -22.29
CA CYS A 123 -16.15 -0.14 -21.15
C CYS A 123 -17.33 0.80 -21.48
N PRO A 124 -18.59 0.33 -21.47
CA PRO A 124 -19.73 1.09 -21.99
C PRO A 124 -20.07 2.33 -21.15
N ASP A 125 -19.63 2.38 -19.92
CA ASP A 125 -19.87 3.50 -19.00
C ASP A 125 -18.88 4.65 -19.18
N LEU A 126 -17.76 4.42 -19.88
CA LEU A 126 -16.73 5.43 -20.12
C LEU A 126 -17.25 6.49 -21.09
N ARG A 127 -17.22 7.75 -20.68
CA ARG A 127 -17.73 8.90 -21.47
C ARG A 127 -16.62 9.76 -22.04
N HIS A 128 -15.48 9.90 -21.33
CA HIS A 128 -14.37 10.74 -21.75
C HIS A 128 -13.04 10.09 -21.42
N VAL A 129 -12.05 10.32 -22.27
CA VAL A 129 -10.65 10.05 -21.98
C VAL A 129 -9.90 11.38 -21.92
N VAL A 130 -9.24 11.65 -20.81
CA VAL A 130 -8.34 12.79 -20.67
C VAL A 130 -6.91 12.30 -20.88
N VAL A 131 -6.17 12.96 -21.76
CA VAL A 131 -4.81 12.56 -22.13
C VAL A 131 -3.83 13.65 -21.73
N THR A 132 -2.79 13.25 -20.97
CA THR A 132 -1.69 14.17 -20.60
C THR A 132 -0.80 14.45 -21.80
N GLU A 133 -0.26 15.66 -21.89
CA GLU A 133 0.73 15.98 -22.89
C GLU A 133 2.07 15.30 -22.59
N PRO A 134 2.78 14.79 -23.61
CA PRO A 134 4.15 14.35 -23.46
C PRO A 134 5.08 15.55 -23.20
N ALA A 135 6.23 15.31 -22.57
CA ALA A 135 7.22 16.36 -22.30
C ALA A 135 7.68 17.15 -23.54
N THR A 136 7.51 16.59 -24.74
CA THR A 136 7.80 17.24 -26.03
C THR A 136 6.75 18.27 -26.46
N GLY A 137 5.64 18.41 -25.72
CA GLY A 137 4.56 19.36 -26.01
C GLY A 137 3.69 19.04 -27.25
N ARG A 138 4.09 18.06 -28.08
CA ARG A 138 3.30 17.63 -29.24
C ARG A 138 2.66 16.28 -28.96
N LEU A 139 1.32 16.24 -28.95
CA LEU A 139 0.60 14.97 -28.87
C LEU A 139 0.90 14.15 -30.13
N PRO A 140 1.26 12.88 -30.00
CA PRO A 140 1.24 11.97 -31.14
C PRO A 140 -0.18 11.86 -31.70
N ASP A 141 -0.29 11.40 -32.95
CA ASP A 141 -1.61 11.04 -33.50
C ASP A 141 -2.24 9.98 -32.58
N LEU A 142 -3.34 10.35 -31.94
CA LEU A 142 -4.03 9.47 -31.00
C LEU A 142 -4.72 8.36 -31.82
N PRO A 143 -4.66 7.11 -31.32
CA PRO A 143 -5.34 6.00 -32.00
C PRO A 143 -6.84 6.30 -32.10
N ALA A 144 -7.42 6.05 -33.28
CA ALA A 144 -8.87 6.10 -33.42
C ALA A 144 -9.48 5.03 -32.49
N LEU A 145 -10.33 5.47 -31.57
CA LEU A 145 -11.05 4.57 -30.67
C LEU A 145 -12.29 3.99 -31.38
N HIS A 146 -12.65 2.73 -31.09
CA HIS A 146 -13.72 2.00 -31.78
C HIS A 146 -15.13 2.59 -31.60
N HIS A 147 -15.35 3.44 -30.60
CA HIS A 147 -16.54 4.25 -30.45
C HIS A 147 -16.11 5.71 -30.45
N ALA A 148 -16.98 6.62 -30.86
CA ALA A 148 -16.73 8.06 -30.85
C ALA A 148 -16.55 8.60 -29.43
N LEU A 149 -15.63 7.98 -28.66
CA LEU A 149 -15.30 8.34 -27.29
C LEU A 149 -14.46 9.63 -27.33
N PRO A 150 -14.97 10.74 -26.77
CA PRO A 150 -14.27 12.00 -26.78
C PRO A 150 -12.94 11.90 -26.05
N VAL A 151 -11.86 12.37 -26.70
CA VAL A 151 -10.54 12.49 -26.11
C VAL A 151 -10.26 13.97 -25.87
N VAL A 152 -10.01 14.34 -24.64
CA VAL A 152 -9.76 15.71 -24.18
C VAL A 152 -8.31 15.83 -23.77
N ARG A 153 -7.63 16.90 -24.16
CA ARG A 153 -6.28 17.19 -23.69
C ARG A 153 -6.31 17.66 -22.25
N TRP A 154 -5.28 17.33 -21.51
CA TRP A 154 -5.13 17.81 -20.13
C TRP A 154 -5.14 19.33 -20.04
N SER A 155 -4.40 20.03 -20.91
CA SER A 155 -4.39 21.50 -20.98
C SER A 155 -5.78 22.07 -21.22
N ASP A 156 -6.52 21.54 -22.21
CA ASP A 156 -7.86 22.02 -22.56
C ASP A 156 -8.85 21.82 -21.39
N LEU A 157 -8.70 20.69 -20.66
CA LEU A 157 -9.51 20.43 -19.47
C LEU A 157 -9.24 21.46 -18.37
N LEU A 158 -7.98 21.82 -18.13
CA LEU A 158 -7.61 22.82 -17.14
C LEU A 158 -8.04 24.25 -17.52
N ASP A 159 -8.22 24.52 -18.80
CA ASP A 159 -8.67 25.83 -19.33
C ASP A 159 -10.21 25.96 -19.35
N SER A 160 -10.92 24.98 -18.83
CA SER A 160 -12.39 25.04 -18.68
C SER A 160 -12.82 26.21 -17.79
N ALA A 161 -14.00 26.73 -18.06
CA ALA A 161 -14.58 27.79 -17.22
C ALA A 161 -14.69 27.35 -15.77
N PRO A 162 -14.41 28.21 -14.78
CA PRO A 162 -14.55 27.87 -13.38
C PRO A 162 -15.98 27.41 -13.05
N ALA A 163 -16.06 26.23 -12.44
CA ALA A 163 -17.32 25.64 -11.98
C ALA A 163 -17.14 25.05 -10.57
N PRO A 164 -18.11 25.26 -9.65
CA PRO A 164 -18.03 24.65 -8.33
C PRO A 164 -18.24 23.15 -8.43
N GLY A 165 -17.49 22.38 -7.65
CA GLY A 165 -17.74 20.96 -7.47
C GLY A 165 -19.08 20.69 -6.78
N HIS A 166 -19.56 19.46 -6.93
CA HIS A 166 -20.76 19.00 -6.23
C HIS A 166 -20.56 19.02 -4.71
N ARG A 167 -21.60 19.39 -3.98
CA ARG A 167 -21.57 19.35 -2.52
C ARG A 167 -21.47 17.90 -2.04
N VAL A 168 -20.46 17.61 -1.23
CA VAL A 168 -20.22 16.31 -0.60
C VAL A 168 -20.05 16.47 0.91
N ILE A 169 -20.21 15.37 1.63
CA ILE A 169 -19.96 15.26 3.07
C ILE A 169 -18.83 14.27 3.33
N ASP A 170 -18.30 14.24 4.52
CA ASP A 170 -17.11 13.43 4.88
C ASP A 170 -17.33 11.92 4.78
N THR A 171 -18.59 11.45 4.87
CA THR A 171 -18.98 10.05 4.67
C THR A 171 -19.18 9.66 3.20
N ASP A 172 -19.18 10.62 2.27
CA ASP A 172 -19.22 10.29 0.84
C ASP A 172 -17.94 9.56 0.42
N MET A 173 -18.06 8.72 -0.61
CA MET A 173 -16.92 8.03 -1.21
C MET A 173 -15.94 9.06 -1.76
N ALA A 174 -14.65 8.87 -1.45
CA ALA A 174 -13.54 9.63 -2.02
C ALA A 174 -12.72 8.79 -2.99
N ALA A 175 -12.53 7.50 -2.69
CA ALA A 175 -11.68 6.60 -3.45
C ALA A 175 -12.22 5.17 -3.54
N ILE A 176 -11.85 4.47 -4.61
CA ILE A 176 -11.93 3.00 -4.69
C ILE A 176 -10.51 2.49 -4.98
N LEU A 177 -9.92 1.79 -4.01
CA LEU A 177 -8.57 1.23 -4.14
C LEU A 177 -8.65 -0.27 -4.45
N TYR A 178 -8.15 -0.67 -5.62
CA TYR A 178 -8.17 -2.07 -6.02
C TYR A 178 -7.00 -2.84 -5.42
N THR A 179 -7.30 -3.94 -4.72
CA THR A 179 -6.34 -4.87 -4.13
C THR A 179 -6.37 -6.20 -4.86
N SER A 180 -5.25 -6.94 -4.86
CA SER A 180 -5.21 -8.30 -5.38
C SER A 180 -6.07 -9.21 -4.50
N GLY A 181 -7.13 -9.78 -5.08
CA GLY A 181 -8.01 -10.71 -4.38
C GLY A 181 -7.41 -12.12 -4.28
N SER A 182 -7.69 -12.84 -3.19
CA SER A 182 -7.34 -14.26 -3.03
C SER A 182 -7.98 -15.16 -4.11
N THR A 183 -9.07 -14.71 -4.75
CA THR A 183 -9.79 -15.42 -5.83
C THR A 183 -9.28 -15.10 -7.24
N GLY A 184 -8.21 -14.29 -7.39
CA GLY A 184 -7.62 -13.91 -8.67
C GLY A 184 -8.20 -12.65 -9.31
N LYS A 185 -9.43 -12.22 -8.99
CA LYS A 185 -9.98 -10.92 -9.44
C LYS A 185 -9.67 -9.82 -8.43
N PRO A 186 -9.26 -8.61 -8.89
CA PRO A 186 -9.06 -7.46 -8.01
C PRO A 186 -10.38 -7.08 -7.30
N LYS A 187 -10.28 -6.56 -6.07
CA LYS A 187 -11.40 -6.06 -5.28
C LYS A 187 -11.24 -4.58 -5.01
N GLY A 188 -12.26 -3.79 -5.29
CA GLY A 188 -12.27 -2.35 -5.04
C GLY A 188 -12.69 -2.03 -3.61
N VAL A 189 -11.76 -1.64 -2.77
CA VAL A 189 -12.05 -1.16 -1.40
C VAL A 189 -12.55 0.27 -1.46
N VAL A 190 -13.75 0.50 -0.93
CA VAL A 190 -14.40 1.81 -0.92
C VAL A 190 -13.98 2.60 0.32
N LEU A 191 -13.39 3.77 0.12
CA LEU A 191 -12.96 4.67 1.19
C LEU A 191 -13.67 6.02 1.08
N SER A 192 -14.16 6.51 2.22
CA SER A 192 -14.75 7.84 2.33
C SER A 192 -13.69 8.93 2.53
N HIS A 193 -14.09 10.20 2.38
CA HIS A 193 -13.27 11.32 2.78
C HIS A 193 -12.85 11.21 4.25
N ARG A 194 -13.80 10.81 5.15
CA ARG A 194 -13.54 10.61 6.58
C ARG A 194 -12.42 9.61 6.82
N ASN A 195 -12.45 8.44 6.17
CA ASN A 195 -11.43 7.41 6.33
C ASN A 195 -10.04 7.94 5.95
N MET A 196 -9.94 8.62 4.81
CA MET A 196 -8.66 9.11 4.29
C MET A 196 -8.10 10.28 5.11
N VAL A 197 -8.95 11.20 5.54
CA VAL A 197 -8.53 12.34 6.38
C VAL A 197 -8.17 11.88 7.79
N ALA A 198 -8.94 10.94 8.38
CA ALA A 198 -8.59 10.34 9.67
C ALA A 198 -7.26 9.60 9.59
N GLY A 199 -7.03 8.85 8.52
CA GLY A 199 -5.75 8.18 8.26
C GLY A 199 -4.60 9.17 8.13
N ALA A 200 -4.76 10.25 7.38
CA ALA A 200 -3.74 11.29 7.25
C ALA A 200 -3.35 11.91 8.60
N LYS A 201 -4.35 12.28 9.42
CA LYS A 201 -4.13 12.84 10.76
C LYS A 201 -3.43 11.83 11.68
N SER A 202 -3.90 10.57 11.72
CA SER A 202 -3.32 9.53 12.56
C SER A 202 -1.87 9.24 12.19
N VAL A 203 -1.57 9.06 10.90
CA VAL A 203 -0.22 8.74 10.42
C VAL A 203 0.73 9.92 10.67
N ALA A 204 0.31 11.15 10.36
CA ALA A 204 1.11 12.34 10.62
C ALA A 204 1.45 12.51 12.09
N SER A 205 0.51 12.19 12.99
CA SER A 205 0.67 12.30 14.43
C SER A 205 1.78 11.40 14.96
N TYR A 206 1.73 10.09 14.69
CA TYR A 206 2.73 9.18 15.26
C TYR A 206 4.09 9.20 14.53
N LEU A 207 4.13 9.58 13.23
CA LEU A 207 5.39 9.82 12.51
C LEU A 207 5.99 11.20 12.85
N GLU A 208 5.30 11.99 13.68
CA GLU A 208 5.71 13.34 14.07
C GLU A 208 5.97 14.24 12.85
N ASN A 209 5.16 14.08 11.78
CA ASN A 209 5.37 14.88 10.57
C ASN A 209 5.03 16.35 10.79
N HIS A 210 5.82 17.19 10.15
CA HIS A 210 5.67 18.65 10.21
C HIS A 210 5.94 19.30 8.84
N SER A 211 5.68 20.60 8.75
CA SER A 211 5.73 21.35 7.49
C SER A 211 7.10 21.44 6.83
N ASP A 212 8.16 21.15 7.56
CA ASP A 212 9.54 21.22 7.02
C ASP A 212 10.05 19.83 6.57
N ASP A 213 9.20 18.81 6.66
CA ASP A 213 9.52 17.49 6.17
C ASP A 213 9.58 17.45 4.65
N THR A 214 10.40 16.53 4.16
CA THR A 214 10.45 16.08 2.76
C THR A 214 10.24 14.58 2.73
N LEU A 215 9.08 14.14 2.23
CA LEU A 215 8.72 12.73 2.15
C LEU A 215 8.98 12.17 0.75
N LEU A 216 9.64 11.01 0.67
CA LEU A 216 9.88 10.35 -0.61
C LEU A 216 8.73 9.39 -0.95
N ALA A 217 7.97 9.71 -1.99
CA ALA A 217 6.92 8.84 -2.50
C ALA A 217 7.51 7.73 -3.39
N ALA A 218 8.13 6.72 -2.76
CA ALA A 218 8.70 5.57 -3.44
C ALA A 218 7.64 4.50 -3.77
N LEU A 219 6.61 4.33 -2.93
CA LEU A 219 5.53 3.35 -3.14
C LEU A 219 4.56 3.77 -4.25
N PRO A 220 3.91 2.82 -4.96
CA PRO A 220 2.87 3.14 -5.94
C PRO A 220 1.70 3.90 -5.31
N LEU A 221 1.20 4.95 -5.99
CA LEU A 221 0.07 5.75 -5.50
C LEU A 221 -1.28 5.02 -5.60
N SER A 222 -1.35 3.92 -6.33
CA SER A 222 -2.50 3.02 -6.39
C SER A 222 -2.63 2.09 -5.18
N PHE A 223 -1.65 2.12 -4.29
CA PHE A 223 -1.59 1.37 -3.04
C PHE A 223 -1.87 2.30 -1.87
N ASP A 224 -2.65 1.87 -0.89
CA ASP A 224 -3.06 2.69 0.26
C ASP A 224 -1.88 3.35 0.99
N ALA A 225 -0.82 2.59 1.24
CA ALA A 225 0.40 3.11 1.86
C ALA A 225 1.17 4.10 0.97
N GLY A 226 1.14 3.91 -0.34
CA GLY A 226 1.72 4.86 -1.29
C GLY A 226 0.95 6.16 -1.31
N PHE A 227 -0.38 6.10 -1.37
CA PHE A 227 -1.23 7.28 -1.33
C PHE A 227 -1.16 8.01 0.01
N SER A 228 -1.00 7.27 1.11
CA SER A 228 -0.82 7.83 2.46
C SER A 228 0.38 8.78 2.55
N GLN A 229 1.44 8.59 1.77
CA GLN A 229 2.58 9.51 1.74
C GLN A 229 2.16 10.92 1.28
N LEU A 230 1.21 11.02 0.32
CA LEU A 230 0.64 12.29 -0.13
C LEU A 230 -0.25 12.91 0.95
N THR A 231 -1.22 12.14 1.47
CA THR A 231 -2.21 12.67 2.42
C THR A 231 -1.57 13.13 3.72
N THR A 232 -0.57 12.39 4.21
CA THR A 232 0.19 12.72 5.40
C THR A 232 0.99 14.02 5.22
N ALA A 233 1.71 14.14 4.10
CA ALA A 233 2.46 15.35 3.77
C ALA A 233 1.54 16.57 3.63
N PHE A 234 0.45 16.44 2.86
CA PHE A 234 -0.46 17.57 2.63
C PHE A 234 -1.24 17.98 3.88
N HIS A 235 -1.46 17.06 4.82
CA HIS A 235 -2.04 17.40 6.12
C HIS A 235 -1.14 18.36 6.92
N THR A 236 0.16 18.14 6.88
CA THR A 236 1.14 18.91 7.66
C THR A 236 1.75 20.11 6.91
N GLY A 237 1.56 20.18 5.60
CA GLY A 237 2.20 21.19 4.74
C GLY A 237 3.64 20.82 4.34
N ALA A 238 4.01 19.54 4.42
CA ALA A 238 5.30 19.00 4.03
C ALA A 238 5.44 18.86 2.51
N ARG A 239 6.68 18.73 2.03
CA ARG A 239 6.99 18.48 0.63
C ARG A 239 7.00 17.00 0.31
N VAL A 240 6.50 16.62 -0.87
CA VAL A 240 6.60 15.23 -1.40
C VAL A 240 7.49 15.22 -2.65
N VAL A 241 8.44 14.31 -2.66
CA VAL A 241 9.25 13.99 -3.83
C VAL A 241 8.66 12.76 -4.51
N LEU A 242 8.14 12.93 -5.72
CA LEU A 242 7.60 11.84 -6.54
C LEU A 242 8.76 11.12 -7.23
N LEU A 243 8.87 9.81 -7.04
CA LEU A 243 9.95 9.02 -7.60
C LEU A 243 9.42 7.77 -8.31
N ASN A 244 9.64 7.70 -9.63
CA ASN A 244 9.54 6.47 -10.41
C ASN A 244 10.95 5.90 -10.56
N TYR A 245 11.32 4.95 -9.71
CA TYR A 245 12.65 4.33 -9.75
C TYR A 245 12.62 3.01 -10.52
N LEU A 246 13.71 2.73 -11.20
CA LEU A 246 13.95 1.45 -11.86
C LEU A 246 14.89 0.57 -11.02
N MET A 247 15.85 1.19 -10.35
CA MET A 247 16.84 0.51 -9.52
C MET A 247 16.82 1.06 -8.09
N PRO A 248 17.05 0.23 -7.06
CA PRO A 248 17.06 0.67 -5.65
C PRO A 248 18.04 1.82 -5.39
N ARG A 249 19.17 1.88 -6.11
CA ARG A 249 20.13 3.01 -6.02
C ARG A 249 19.52 4.37 -6.37
N ASP A 250 18.46 4.40 -7.18
CA ASP A 250 17.80 5.66 -7.56
C ASP A 250 17.07 6.27 -6.35
N VAL A 251 16.58 5.40 -5.44
CA VAL A 251 15.99 5.80 -4.16
C VAL A 251 17.03 6.51 -3.29
N LEU A 252 18.23 5.93 -3.12
CA LEU A 252 19.30 6.54 -2.32
C LEU A 252 19.76 7.88 -2.91
N LYS A 253 19.92 7.95 -4.24
CA LYS A 253 20.27 9.22 -4.93
C LYS A 253 19.20 10.30 -4.73
N ALA A 254 17.93 9.93 -4.78
CA ALA A 254 16.84 10.87 -4.52
C ALA A 254 16.83 11.31 -3.05
N MET A 255 17.04 10.40 -2.11
CA MET A 255 17.11 10.73 -0.69
C MET A 255 18.21 11.74 -0.38
N GLU A 256 19.41 11.56 -0.96
CA GLU A 256 20.54 12.48 -0.79
C GLU A 256 20.27 13.84 -1.44
N ARG A 257 19.91 13.84 -2.74
CA ARG A 257 19.70 15.06 -3.52
C ARG A 257 18.59 15.96 -2.95
N GLU A 258 17.47 15.33 -2.57
CA GLU A 258 16.29 16.04 -2.09
C GLU A 258 16.27 16.26 -0.58
N LYS A 259 17.29 15.80 0.15
CA LYS A 259 17.38 15.86 1.61
C LYS A 259 16.13 15.31 2.28
N VAL A 260 15.78 14.06 1.90
CA VAL A 260 14.57 13.38 2.39
C VAL A 260 14.63 13.19 3.91
N THR A 261 13.56 13.55 4.59
CA THR A 261 13.43 13.42 6.04
C THR A 261 12.61 12.20 6.47
N GLY A 262 11.75 11.68 5.58
CA GLY A 262 10.91 10.52 5.85
C GLY A 262 10.81 9.56 4.66
N LEU A 263 11.08 8.28 4.92
CA LEU A 263 10.94 7.20 3.95
C LEU A 263 9.98 6.14 4.47
N THR A 264 8.88 5.91 3.74
CA THR A 264 8.02 4.74 3.95
C THR A 264 8.18 3.78 2.78
N ALA A 265 8.51 2.52 3.07
CA ALA A 265 8.72 1.50 2.05
C ALA A 265 8.25 0.11 2.51
N VAL A 266 8.25 -0.84 1.59
CA VAL A 266 7.99 -2.26 1.85
C VAL A 266 9.30 -3.00 2.16
N PRO A 267 9.28 -4.10 2.94
CA PRO A 267 10.49 -4.84 3.29
C PRO A 267 11.38 -5.22 2.12
N PRO A 268 10.86 -5.67 0.96
CA PRO A 268 11.71 -5.99 -0.18
C PRO A 268 12.57 -4.82 -0.69
N LEU A 269 12.05 -3.59 -0.65
CA LEU A 269 12.87 -2.44 -1.02
C LEU A 269 13.96 -2.19 0.04
N TYR A 270 13.64 -2.30 1.33
CA TYR A 270 14.63 -2.14 2.40
C TYR A 270 15.72 -3.20 2.33
N ILE A 271 15.38 -4.47 2.06
CA ILE A 271 16.36 -5.55 1.85
C ILE A 271 17.34 -5.15 0.73
N GLN A 272 16.83 -4.68 -0.41
CA GLN A 272 17.68 -4.24 -1.52
C GLN A 272 18.52 -3.01 -1.17
N LEU A 273 17.97 -2.03 -0.45
CA LEU A 273 18.70 -0.84 -0.03
C LEU A 273 19.85 -1.18 0.93
N THR A 274 19.66 -2.15 1.83
CA THR A 274 20.74 -2.57 2.77
C THR A 274 21.91 -3.27 2.09
N GLN A 275 21.73 -3.75 0.87
CA GLN A 275 22.79 -4.34 0.06
C GLN A 275 23.66 -3.30 -0.67
N LEU A 276 23.24 -2.04 -0.68
CA LEU A 276 23.92 -0.95 -1.37
C LEU A 276 24.78 -0.12 -0.43
N GLN A 277 25.77 0.58 -1.01
CA GLN A 277 26.51 1.62 -0.29
C GLN A 277 25.64 2.89 -0.22
N TRP A 278 25.43 3.40 0.99
CA TRP A 278 24.64 4.60 1.24
C TRP A 278 25.51 5.85 1.17
N PRO A 279 25.04 6.93 0.51
CA PRO A 279 25.67 8.24 0.59
C PRO A 279 25.69 8.77 2.03
N ALA A 280 26.81 9.39 2.41
CA ALA A 280 27.05 9.84 3.79
C ALA A 280 26.06 10.93 4.28
N GLY A 281 25.44 11.69 3.36
CA GLY A 281 24.53 12.78 3.71
C GLY A 281 23.12 12.34 4.09
N ILE A 282 22.75 11.07 3.91
CA ILE A 282 21.38 10.60 4.17
C ILE A 282 21.06 10.61 5.67
N ASP A 283 21.95 10.11 6.53
CA ASP A 283 21.73 10.04 7.98
C ASP A 283 21.51 11.42 8.61
N ALA A 284 22.18 12.44 8.08
CA ALA A 284 22.04 13.81 8.57
C ALA A 284 20.65 14.43 8.35
N ASN A 285 19.87 13.91 7.40
CA ASN A 285 18.57 14.45 7.03
C ASN A 285 17.41 13.53 7.41
N LEU A 286 17.60 12.20 7.34
CA LEU A 286 16.54 11.23 7.54
C LEU A 286 16.12 11.16 9.01
N ARG A 287 14.92 11.63 9.33
CA ARG A 287 14.36 11.58 10.69
C ARG A 287 13.77 10.23 11.05
N TYR A 288 13.16 9.58 10.05
CA TYR A 288 12.58 8.26 10.24
C TYR A 288 12.58 7.44 8.95
N PHE A 289 12.55 6.14 9.16
CA PHE A 289 12.13 5.18 8.14
C PHE A 289 11.00 4.32 8.69
N ALA A 290 10.00 4.03 7.84
CA ALA A 290 8.82 3.28 8.23
C ALA A 290 8.57 2.12 7.27
N ASN A 291 8.31 0.93 7.79
CA ASN A 291 7.94 -0.18 6.94
C ASN A 291 6.42 -0.39 6.92
N THR A 292 5.94 -0.95 5.84
CA THR A 292 4.54 -1.35 5.68
C THR A 292 4.42 -2.53 4.72
N GLY A 293 3.27 -3.18 4.71
CA GLY A 293 2.94 -4.19 3.70
C GLY A 293 3.60 -5.55 3.89
N GLY A 294 4.37 -5.75 4.95
CA GLY A 294 5.00 -7.01 5.32
C GLY A 294 5.81 -6.87 6.59
N ARG A 295 6.19 -8.00 7.18
CA ARG A 295 7.08 -8.01 8.34
C ARG A 295 8.49 -7.59 7.91
N MET A 296 9.11 -6.66 8.65
CA MET A 296 10.51 -6.27 8.47
C MET A 296 11.41 -7.36 9.08
N PRO A 297 12.29 -8.02 8.30
CA PRO A 297 13.26 -8.95 8.88
C PRO A 297 14.19 -8.23 9.86
N ARG A 298 14.50 -8.86 11.00
CA ARG A 298 15.36 -8.26 12.04
C ARG A 298 16.73 -7.86 11.52
N GLU A 299 17.35 -8.71 10.70
CA GLU A 299 18.65 -8.41 10.10
C GLU A 299 18.60 -7.16 9.22
N THR A 300 17.54 -7.00 8.43
CA THR A 300 17.34 -5.80 7.61
C THR A 300 17.12 -4.56 8.48
N LEU A 301 16.33 -4.68 9.54
CA LEU A 301 16.09 -3.60 10.50
C LEU A 301 17.39 -3.15 11.17
N ASN A 302 18.20 -4.10 11.66
CA ASN A 302 19.49 -3.82 12.30
C ASN A 302 20.46 -3.16 11.32
N ALA A 303 20.56 -3.69 10.09
CA ALA A 303 21.40 -3.11 9.06
C ALA A 303 20.98 -1.67 8.66
N LEU A 304 19.69 -1.35 8.67
CA LEU A 304 19.22 0.01 8.45
C LEU A 304 19.61 0.94 9.61
N ARG A 305 19.41 0.49 10.86
CA ARG A 305 19.76 1.27 12.06
C ARG A 305 21.26 1.55 12.18
N GLU A 306 22.11 0.64 11.69
CA GLU A 306 23.56 0.86 11.59
C GLU A 306 23.92 1.94 10.56
N ARG A 307 23.18 2.01 9.43
CA ARG A 307 23.44 2.99 8.34
C ARG A 307 22.92 4.38 8.64
N VAL A 308 21.80 4.46 9.34
CA VAL A 308 21.10 5.72 9.68
C VAL A 308 20.72 5.71 11.17
N PRO A 309 21.73 5.75 12.07
CA PRO A 309 21.51 5.62 13.51
C PRO A 309 20.66 6.75 14.10
N SER A 310 20.62 7.91 13.43
CA SER A 310 19.81 9.06 13.86
C SER A 310 18.32 8.92 13.50
N ALA A 311 17.98 8.03 12.57
CA ALA A 311 16.61 7.87 12.08
C ALA A 311 15.78 6.93 12.97
N LYS A 312 14.56 7.38 13.33
CA LYS A 312 13.61 6.57 14.09
C LYS A 312 12.99 5.46 13.23
N PRO A 313 13.05 4.17 13.65
CA PRO A 313 12.39 3.07 12.95
C PRO A 313 10.92 2.94 13.37
N PHE A 314 9.97 3.04 12.43
CA PHE A 314 8.55 2.77 12.67
C PHE A 314 8.14 1.48 11.97
N LEU A 315 7.78 0.46 12.76
CA LEU A 315 7.24 -0.79 12.22
C LEU A 315 5.72 -0.72 12.21
N MET A 316 5.11 -0.74 11.01
CA MET A 316 3.68 -0.51 10.84
C MET A 316 3.00 -1.74 10.26
N TYR A 317 1.76 -1.96 10.70
CA TYR A 317 0.86 -2.93 10.11
C TYR A 317 -0.46 -2.23 9.72
N GLY A 318 -1.06 -2.68 8.62
CA GLY A 318 -2.34 -2.17 8.14
C GLY A 318 -2.89 -3.02 7.00
N LEU A 319 -4.14 -2.74 6.67
CA LEU A 319 -4.87 -3.35 5.56
C LEU A 319 -5.67 -2.24 4.87
N THR A 320 -5.88 -2.39 3.58
CA THR A 320 -6.56 -1.37 2.76
C THR A 320 -7.98 -1.11 3.23
N GLU A 321 -8.66 -2.13 3.75
CA GLU A 321 -10.02 -2.09 4.29
C GLU A 321 -10.18 -1.17 5.51
N ALA A 322 -9.06 -0.87 6.21
CA ALA A 322 -9.03 0.05 7.35
C ALA A 322 -7.86 1.06 7.25
N PHE A 323 -7.29 1.23 6.06
CA PHE A 323 -6.23 2.16 5.67
C PHE A 323 -4.92 2.01 6.46
N ARG A 324 -4.94 2.00 7.80
CA ARG A 324 -3.82 1.75 8.73
C ARG A 324 -4.37 1.20 10.04
N SER A 325 -3.62 0.35 10.72
CA SER A 325 -4.11 -0.28 11.95
C SER A 325 -3.20 -0.08 13.15
N THR A 326 -1.90 -0.41 13.03
CA THR A 326 -0.99 -0.35 14.15
C THR A 326 0.38 0.18 13.77
N TYR A 327 1.13 0.65 14.75
CA TYR A 327 2.54 0.96 14.65
C TYR A 327 3.27 0.58 15.95
N LEU A 328 4.52 0.17 15.83
CA LEU A 328 5.42 -0.02 16.95
C LEU A 328 6.19 1.29 17.17
N PRO A 329 6.08 1.93 18.36
CA PRO A 329 6.88 3.09 18.69
C PRO A 329 8.38 2.78 18.62
N PRO A 330 9.22 3.71 18.12
CA PRO A 330 10.66 3.49 17.95
C PRO A 330 11.39 3.07 19.23
N GLU A 331 10.96 3.55 20.38
CA GLU A 331 11.50 3.22 21.71
C GLU A 331 11.22 1.77 22.16
N GLU A 332 10.24 1.12 21.55
CA GLU A 332 9.87 -0.27 21.85
C GLU A 332 10.54 -1.30 20.94
N VAL A 333 11.24 -0.85 19.90
CA VAL A 333 11.80 -1.75 18.89
C VAL A 333 12.81 -2.73 19.47
N ASP A 334 13.63 -2.31 20.44
CA ASP A 334 14.61 -3.19 21.09
C ASP A 334 13.97 -4.15 22.09
N ARG A 335 12.89 -3.72 22.77
CA ARG A 335 12.17 -4.55 23.73
C ARG A 335 11.21 -5.54 23.06
N ARG A 336 10.61 -5.14 21.91
CA ARG A 336 9.55 -5.87 21.22
C ARG A 336 9.78 -5.93 19.70
N PRO A 337 10.93 -6.43 19.24
CA PRO A 337 11.30 -6.37 17.82
C PRO A 337 10.38 -7.15 16.88
N ASP A 338 9.55 -8.05 17.42
CA ASP A 338 8.58 -8.87 16.67
C ASP A 338 7.16 -8.31 16.70
N SER A 339 6.94 -7.24 17.46
CA SER A 339 5.61 -6.65 17.58
C SER A 339 5.26 -5.81 16.36
N ILE A 340 3.99 -5.86 15.97
CA ILE A 340 3.38 -4.91 15.03
C ILE A 340 2.83 -3.66 15.73
N GLY A 341 3.12 -3.51 17.03
CA GLY A 341 2.79 -2.34 17.83
C GLY A 341 1.39 -2.35 18.43
N LYS A 342 0.88 -1.16 18.66
CA LYS A 342 -0.47 -0.88 19.19
C LYS A 342 -1.32 -0.16 18.16
N ALA A 343 -2.62 -0.05 18.41
CA ALA A 343 -3.55 0.72 17.60
C ALA A 343 -3.04 2.15 17.37
N ILE A 344 -3.20 2.63 16.13
CA ILE A 344 -2.93 4.04 15.79
C ILE A 344 -3.98 4.96 16.43
N PRO A 345 -3.71 6.28 16.53
CA PRO A 345 -4.73 7.24 16.99
C PRO A 345 -6.04 7.11 16.18
N ASN A 346 -7.17 7.21 16.88
CA ASN A 346 -8.52 7.12 16.31
C ASN A 346 -8.90 5.74 15.73
N ALA A 347 -8.21 4.68 16.18
CA ALA A 347 -8.52 3.29 15.91
C ALA A 347 -8.47 2.48 17.21
N GLU A 348 -9.20 1.38 17.25
CA GLU A 348 -9.10 0.36 18.29
C GLU A 348 -8.95 -1.01 17.63
N ILE A 349 -8.05 -1.81 18.18
CA ILE A 349 -7.81 -3.17 17.72
C ILE A 349 -8.28 -4.15 18.80
N LEU A 350 -9.18 -5.04 18.41
CA LEU A 350 -9.65 -6.15 19.21
C LEU A 350 -8.98 -7.45 18.72
N VAL A 351 -8.75 -8.38 19.62
CA VAL A 351 -8.34 -9.75 19.28
C VAL A 351 -9.48 -10.67 19.70
N LEU A 352 -10.16 -11.27 18.72
CA LEU A 352 -11.41 -12.01 18.96
C LEU A 352 -11.26 -13.49 18.59
N ARG A 353 -11.90 -14.37 19.38
CA ARG A 353 -12.12 -15.78 19.03
C ARG A 353 -13.13 -15.92 17.90
N ASP A 354 -13.30 -17.14 17.39
CA ASP A 354 -14.24 -17.43 16.29
C ASP A 354 -15.71 -17.19 16.71
N ASP A 355 -16.03 -17.27 18.00
CA ASP A 355 -17.34 -16.97 18.57
C ASP A 355 -17.59 -15.47 18.81
N GLY A 356 -16.59 -14.63 18.51
CA GLY A 356 -16.64 -13.17 18.69
C GLY A 356 -16.30 -12.71 20.11
N SER A 357 -15.99 -13.60 21.04
CA SER A 357 -15.54 -13.23 22.39
C SER A 357 -14.10 -12.73 22.37
N PRO A 358 -13.72 -11.79 23.29
CA PRO A 358 -12.36 -11.28 23.36
C PRO A 358 -11.39 -12.35 23.86
N CYS A 359 -10.21 -12.41 23.23
CA CYS A 359 -9.09 -13.24 23.69
C CYS A 359 -8.47 -12.68 24.97
N GLY A 360 -7.93 -13.56 25.80
CA GLY A 360 -7.06 -13.18 26.91
C GLY A 360 -5.66 -12.75 26.46
N PRO A 361 -4.82 -12.24 27.38
CA PRO A 361 -3.44 -11.90 27.06
C PRO A 361 -2.68 -13.09 26.47
N ASN A 362 -1.93 -12.84 25.39
CA ASN A 362 -1.16 -13.83 24.65
C ASN A 362 -1.96 -14.96 23.98
N GLU A 363 -3.29 -14.94 24.05
CA GLU A 363 -4.16 -15.89 23.36
C GLU A 363 -4.29 -15.49 21.88
N PRO A 364 -4.07 -16.43 20.93
CA PRO A 364 -4.26 -16.17 19.52
C PRO A 364 -5.72 -15.96 19.14
N GLY A 365 -6.00 -14.94 18.33
CA GLY A 365 -7.33 -14.64 17.79
C GLY A 365 -7.26 -13.83 16.51
N GLU A 366 -8.42 -13.51 15.94
CA GLU A 366 -8.52 -12.65 14.77
C GLU A 366 -8.32 -11.18 15.14
N LEU A 367 -7.47 -10.49 14.40
CA LEU A 367 -7.35 -9.04 14.50
C LEU A 367 -8.62 -8.39 13.91
N VAL A 368 -9.30 -7.61 14.72
CA VAL A 368 -10.49 -6.85 14.34
C VAL A 368 -10.24 -5.37 14.57
N HIS A 369 -10.40 -4.56 13.51
CA HIS A 369 -10.18 -3.13 13.53
C HIS A 369 -11.51 -2.37 13.55
N ARG A 370 -11.70 -1.50 14.54
CA ARG A 370 -12.82 -0.55 14.61
C ARG A 370 -12.33 0.90 14.68
N GLY A 371 -13.17 1.82 14.24
CA GLY A 371 -12.89 3.25 14.30
C GLY A 371 -13.10 3.98 12.97
N ALA A 372 -12.67 5.24 12.91
CA ALA A 372 -12.93 6.14 11.80
C ALA A 372 -12.27 5.74 10.46
N LEU A 373 -11.31 4.81 10.50
CA LEU A 373 -10.59 4.35 9.32
C LEU A 373 -11.26 3.16 8.62
N VAL A 374 -12.25 2.53 9.26
CA VAL A 374 -13.02 1.40 8.67
C VAL A 374 -13.68 1.85 7.37
N GLY A 375 -13.32 1.22 6.25
CA GLY A 375 -13.86 1.51 4.93
C GLY A 375 -15.34 1.16 4.80
N GLN A 376 -15.90 1.42 3.61
CA GLN A 376 -17.36 1.25 3.36
C GLN A 376 -17.70 -0.09 2.69
N GLY A 377 -16.76 -1.03 2.62
CA GLY A 377 -16.93 -2.34 1.99
C GLY A 377 -16.17 -2.48 0.67
N TYR A 378 -16.48 -3.54 -0.04
CA TYR A 378 -15.97 -3.78 -1.40
C TYR A 378 -17.00 -3.36 -2.43
N TRP A 379 -16.55 -2.65 -3.46
CA TRP A 379 -17.40 -2.26 -4.58
C TRP A 379 -17.94 -3.49 -5.31
N ASN A 380 -19.25 -3.51 -5.58
CA ASN A 380 -19.96 -4.59 -6.28
C ASN A 380 -19.76 -6.01 -5.69
N ASP A 381 -19.28 -6.18 -4.47
CA ASP A 381 -19.05 -7.48 -3.85
C ASP A 381 -19.65 -7.54 -2.43
N ALA A 382 -20.98 -7.68 -2.36
CA ALA A 382 -21.71 -7.76 -1.10
C ALA A 382 -21.32 -8.99 -0.27
N ALA A 383 -21.02 -10.13 -0.93
CA ALA A 383 -20.65 -11.36 -0.25
C ALA A 383 -19.30 -11.21 0.48
N LYS A 384 -18.28 -10.67 -0.20
CA LYS A 384 -16.98 -10.41 0.42
C LYS A 384 -17.03 -9.27 1.42
N THR A 385 -17.88 -8.27 1.20
CA THR A 385 -18.13 -7.23 2.19
C THR A 385 -18.64 -7.84 3.49
N ALA A 386 -19.64 -8.71 3.44
CA ALA A 386 -20.18 -9.38 4.62
C ALA A 386 -19.17 -10.31 5.33
N GLU A 387 -18.19 -10.87 4.61
CA GLU A 387 -17.11 -11.67 5.22
C GLU A 387 -16.13 -10.83 6.04
N ARG A 388 -15.85 -9.59 5.61
CA ARG A 388 -14.80 -8.73 6.18
C ARG A 388 -15.34 -7.61 7.06
N TYR A 389 -16.45 -7.01 6.68
CA TYR A 389 -17.08 -5.92 7.41
C TYR A 389 -18.27 -6.49 8.20
N LYS A 390 -18.05 -6.79 9.46
CA LYS A 390 -19.06 -7.42 10.31
C LYS A 390 -19.52 -6.46 11.40
N LEU A 391 -20.76 -6.64 11.83
CA LEU A 391 -21.30 -5.93 12.97
C LEU A 391 -20.61 -6.37 14.26
N LEU A 392 -20.19 -5.39 15.05
CA LEU A 392 -19.81 -5.64 16.43
C LEU A 392 -21.09 -5.82 17.27
N ALA A 393 -21.13 -6.91 18.03
CA ALA A 393 -22.22 -7.16 18.95
C ALA A 393 -22.35 -6.03 19.99
N ALA A 394 -23.55 -5.76 20.47
CA ALA A 394 -23.75 -4.88 21.62
C ALA A 394 -23.03 -5.46 22.85
N GLY A 395 -22.27 -4.63 23.56
CA GLY A 395 -21.44 -5.06 24.68
C GLY A 395 -20.09 -5.67 24.31
N SER A 396 -19.70 -5.69 23.01
CA SER A 396 -18.31 -5.96 22.61
C SER A 396 -17.37 -4.96 23.26
N PRO A 397 -16.08 -5.31 23.49
CA PRO A 397 -15.11 -4.38 24.04
C PRO A 397 -15.12 -3.04 23.30
N GLY A 398 -15.12 -1.93 24.04
CA GLY A 398 -15.20 -0.58 23.51
C GLY A 398 -16.57 -0.16 22.97
N ARG A 399 -17.60 -1.02 23.04
CA ARG A 399 -18.97 -0.69 22.61
C ARG A 399 -19.98 -0.92 23.74
N GLU A 400 -20.59 0.16 24.19
CA GLU A 400 -21.60 0.13 25.24
C GLU A 400 -22.88 -0.63 24.78
N ALA A 401 -23.43 -1.45 25.68
CA ALA A 401 -24.60 -2.28 25.38
C ALA A 401 -25.87 -1.45 25.03
N GLY A 402 -25.93 -0.19 25.50
CA GLY A 402 -27.06 0.73 25.24
C GLY A 402 -27.07 1.36 23.87
N LEU A 403 -26.00 1.25 23.09
CA LEU A 403 -25.89 1.84 21.74
C LEU A 403 -26.67 0.98 20.73
N GLN A 404 -27.73 1.55 20.15
CA GLN A 404 -28.61 0.85 19.21
C GLN A 404 -28.16 0.89 17.75
N LEU A 405 -27.44 1.96 17.34
CA LEU A 405 -26.97 2.07 15.96
C LEU A 405 -25.90 1.00 15.69
N PRO A 406 -25.99 0.32 14.52
CA PRO A 406 -25.00 -0.68 14.15
C PRO A 406 -23.61 -0.07 13.98
N GLU A 407 -22.59 -0.75 14.47
CA GLU A 407 -21.19 -0.42 14.23
C GLU A 407 -20.50 -1.56 13.48
N TYR A 408 -19.88 -1.25 12.37
CA TYR A 408 -19.10 -2.20 11.58
C TYR A 408 -17.62 -2.11 11.94
N ALA A 409 -16.97 -3.28 12.00
CA ALA A 409 -15.53 -3.42 12.13
C ALA A 409 -14.97 -4.28 10.99
N VAL A 410 -13.69 -4.11 10.70
CA VAL A 410 -12.99 -4.96 9.72
C VAL A 410 -12.39 -6.17 10.44
N PHE A 411 -12.83 -7.35 10.05
CA PHE A 411 -12.27 -8.63 10.43
C PHE A 411 -11.17 -8.98 9.44
N SER A 412 -9.92 -8.85 9.87
CA SER A 412 -8.76 -8.84 8.97
C SER A 412 -8.47 -10.18 8.28
N GLY A 413 -8.89 -11.29 8.90
CA GLY A 413 -8.47 -12.64 8.53
C GLY A 413 -7.02 -12.94 8.93
N ASP A 414 -6.40 -12.06 9.70
CA ASP A 414 -5.07 -12.23 10.25
C ASP A 414 -5.14 -12.70 11.69
N THR A 415 -4.38 -13.74 12.03
CA THR A 415 -4.26 -14.23 13.40
C THR A 415 -3.15 -13.46 14.10
N VAL A 416 -3.47 -12.91 15.26
CA VAL A 416 -2.54 -12.17 16.12
C VAL A 416 -2.70 -12.62 17.57
N ARG A 417 -1.75 -12.25 18.42
CA ARG A 417 -1.93 -12.24 19.89
C ARG A 417 -1.61 -10.86 20.43
N MET A 418 -2.21 -10.50 21.54
CA MET A 418 -1.95 -9.24 22.26
C MET A 418 -1.33 -9.58 23.61
N ASP A 419 -0.24 -8.91 23.99
CA ASP A 419 0.35 -9.10 25.32
C ASP A 419 -0.38 -8.30 26.40
N GLU A 420 0.05 -8.42 27.66
CA GLU A 420 -0.54 -7.73 28.82
C GLU A 420 -0.43 -6.21 28.72
N ASP A 421 0.60 -5.70 28.01
CA ASP A 421 0.82 -4.28 27.77
C ASP A 421 0.03 -3.76 26.55
N GLY A 422 -0.72 -4.61 25.83
CA GLY A 422 -1.52 -4.26 24.66
C GLY A 422 -0.74 -4.21 23.34
N PHE A 423 0.48 -4.74 23.30
CA PHE A 423 1.23 -4.87 22.04
C PHE A 423 0.82 -6.11 21.27
N LEU A 424 0.69 -5.96 19.96
CA LEU A 424 0.21 -6.98 19.05
C LEU A 424 1.38 -7.69 18.37
N TYR A 425 1.23 -8.99 18.17
CA TYR A 425 2.20 -9.84 17.47
C TYR A 425 1.48 -10.61 16.38
N PHE A 426 1.93 -10.40 15.14
CA PHE A 426 1.39 -11.10 13.98
C PHE A 426 1.83 -12.56 13.99
N ILE A 427 0.88 -13.48 13.86
CA ILE A 427 1.14 -14.92 13.80
C ILE A 427 1.09 -15.37 12.33
N GLY A 428 0.03 -15.02 11.61
CA GLY A 428 -0.11 -15.39 10.21
C GLY A 428 -1.50 -15.10 9.66
N ARG A 429 -1.65 -15.23 8.35
CA ARG A 429 -2.95 -15.17 7.71
C ARG A 429 -3.68 -16.50 7.86
N ARG A 430 -4.97 -16.45 8.13
CA ARG A 430 -5.78 -17.67 8.28
C ARG A 430 -5.77 -18.53 7.01
N ASP A 431 -5.73 -17.91 5.84
CA ASP A 431 -5.72 -18.53 4.52
C ASP A 431 -4.33 -18.96 4.03
N GLU A 432 -3.25 -18.50 4.67
CA GLU A 432 -1.86 -18.83 4.30
C GLU A 432 -1.17 -19.76 5.30
N MET A 433 -1.78 -20.04 6.47
CA MET A 433 -1.19 -20.93 7.47
C MET A 433 -1.02 -22.34 6.91
N MET A 434 0.21 -22.85 6.96
CA MET A 434 0.55 -24.20 6.53
C MET A 434 0.16 -25.21 7.63
N LYS A 435 -0.54 -26.27 7.25
CA LYS A 435 -0.94 -27.35 8.17
C LYS A 435 0.00 -28.54 7.98
N THR A 436 1.06 -28.58 8.75
CA THR A 436 2.09 -29.63 8.63
C THR A 436 2.18 -30.45 9.93
N SER A 437 2.17 -31.76 9.84
CA SER A 437 2.30 -32.70 10.99
C SER A 437 1.34 -32.38 12.16
N GLY A 438 0.15 -31.87 11.86
CA GLY A 438 -0.85 -31.48 12.86
C GLY A 438 -0.64 -30.07 13.45
N TYR A 439 0.45 -29.38 13.11
CA TYR A 439 0.74 -28.03 13.54
C TYR A 439 0.28 -27.01 12.49
N ARG A 440 -0.03 -25.78 12.94
CA ARG A 440 -0.22 -24.61 12.08
C ARG A 440 1.06 -23.79 12.11
N VAL A 441 1.74 -23.70 10.98
CA VAL A 441 3.00 -22.99 10.82
C VAL A 441 2.78 -21.75 9.94
N SER A 442 3.25 -20.61 10.41
CA SER A 442 3.23 -19.39 9.64
C SER A 442 4.35 -19.39 8.60
N PRO A 443 4.07 -19.10 7.33
CA PRO A 443 5.11 -18.88 6.34
C PRO A 443 6.13 -17.81 6.76
N THR A 444 5.65 -16.72 7.37
CA THR A 444 6.50 -15.61 7.81
C THR A 444 7.44 -16.01 8.95
N GLU A 445 7.05 -16.95 9.80
CA GLU A 445 7.91 -17.48 10.87
C GLU A 445 9.08 -18.28 10.29
N VAL A 446 8.82 -19.10 9.28
CA VAL A 446 9.86 -19.83 8.54
C VAL A 446 10.79 -18.84 7.84
N GLU A 447 10.25 -17.87 7.10
CA GLU A 447 11.00 -16.86 6.36
C GLU A 447 11.93 -16.04 7.26
N GLU A 448 11.48 -15.67 8.47
CA GLU A 448 12.29 -14.93 9.44
C GLU A 448 13.55 -15.70 9.84
N ILE A 449 13.40 -17.00 10.12
CA ILE A 449 14.55 -17.86 10.47
C ILE A 449 15.50 -17.99 9.27
N LEU A 450 14.96 -18.08 8.05
CA LEU A 450 15.77 -18.12 6.83
C LEU A 450 16.57 -16.83 6.64
N TYR A 451 15.97 -15.65 6.82
CA TYR A 451 16.67 -14.37 6.75
C TYR A 451 17.77 -14.26 7.83
N ALA A 452 17.52 -14.76 9.04
CA ALA A 452 18.49 -14.78 10.13
C ALA A 452 19.72 -15.66 9.85
N THR A 453 19.67 -16.55 8.87
CA THR A 453 20.86 -17.31 8.43
C THR A 453 21.83 -16.49 7.60
N LYS A 454 21.41 -15.38 7.00
CA LYS A 454 22.16 -14.56 6.02
C LYS A 454 22.56 -15.32 4.75
N LEU A 455 22.01 -16.50 4.52
CA LEU A 455 22.28 -17.34 3.33
C LEU A 455 21.27 -17.07 2.20
N VAL A 456 20.26 -16.24 2.43
CA VAL A 456 19.24 -15.90 1.44
C VAL A 456 19.21 -14.38 1.18
N GLY A 457 19.02 -13.98 -0.08
CA GLY A 457 18.75 -12.61 -0.48
C GLY A 457 17.26 -12.28 -0.30
N GLU A 458 16.41 -13.07 -0.94
CA GLU A 458 14.95 -13.07 -0.77
C GLU A 458 14.50 -14.51 -0.55
N CYS A 459 13.38 -14.69 0.18
CA CYS A 459 12.78 -16.02 0.32
C CYS A 459 11.27 -15.95 0.50
N VAL A 460 10.60 -17.06 0.15
CA VAL A 460 9.18 -17.27 0.38
C VAL A 460 8.96 -18.72 0.77
N ALA A 461 8.16 -18.96 1.82
CA ALA A 461 7.74 -20.26 2.28
C ALA A 461 6.24 -20.48 1.99
N PHE A 462 5.84 -21.69 1.62
CA PHE A 462 4.45 -22.08 1.39
C PHE A 462 4.26 -23.58 1.59
N GLY A 463 3.01 -23.99 1.83
CA GLY A 463 2.64 -25.40 1.97
C GLY A 463 2.34 -26.04 0.63
N VAL A 464 2.82 -27.27 0.43
CA VAL A 464 2.48 -28.14 -0.68
C VAL A 464 1.84 -29.40 -0.11
N ASP A 465 0.76 -29.88 -0.69
CA ASP A 465 0.07 -31.06 -0.20
C ASP A 465 1.01 -32.27 -0.11
N HIS A 466 0.96 -32.97 1.03
CA HIS A 466 1.83 -34.10 1.31
C HIS A 466 1.05 -35.22 2.01
N PRO A 467 1.11 -36.47 1.50
CA PRO A 467 0.27 -37.58 1.98
C PRO A 467 0.38 -37.86 3.48
N ALA A 468 1.59 -37.75 4.05
CA ALA A 468 1.85 -38.09 5.45
C ALA A 468 1.82 -36.90 6.40
N LEU A 469 2.07 -35.67 5.90
CA LEU A 469 2.24 -34.48 6.72
C LEU A 469 1.01 -33.55 6.70
N GLY A 470 0.08 -33.79 5.79
CA GLY A 470 -0.96 -32.85 5.39
C GLY A 470 -0.38 -31.85 4.39
N GLN A 471 0.54 -30.99 4.82
CA GLN A 471 1.36 -30.16 3.92
C GLN A 471 2.84 -30.29 4.27
N ALA A 472 3.69 -30.28 3.25
CA ALA A 472 5.13 -30.12 3.37
C ALA A 472 5.49 -28.65 3.13
N ILE A 473 6.42 -28.11 3.89
CA ILE A 473 6.89 -26.75 3.74
C ILE A 473 7.89 -26.70 2.58
N GLN A 474 7.60 -25.92 1.57
CA GLN A 474 8.49 -25.64 0.44
C GLN A 474 8.99 -24.20 0.54
N VAL A 475 10.28 -24.00 0.19
CA VAL A 475 10.92 -22.68 0.15
C VAL A 475 11.47 -22.42 -1.24
N ILE A 476 11.23 -21.19 -1.74
CA ILE A 476 11.92 -20.63 -2.90
C ILE A 476 12.75 -19.44 -2.38
N ALA A 477 14.04 -19.38 -2.74
CA ALA A 477 14.95 -18.35 -2.28
C ALA A 477 15.88 -17.85 -3.40
N THR A 478 16.44 -16.66 -3.21
CA THR A 478 17.56 -16.14 -4.03
C THR A 478 18.84 -16.13 -3.20
N LEU A 479 19.97 -16.21 -3.86
CA LEU A 479 21.25 -15.99 -3.19
C LEU A 479 21.42 -14.51 -2.82
N PRO A 480 22.17 -14.18 -1.74
CA PRO A 480 22.58 -12.82 -1.49
C PRO A 480 23.40 -12.28 -2.67
N GLU A 481 23.32 -10.97 -2.95
CA GLU A 481 24.16 -10.35 -3.97
C GLU A 481 25.66 -10.50 -3.61
N ALA A 482 26.47 -10.77 -4.63
CA ALA A 482 27.91 -11.00 -4.48
C ALA A 482 28.60 -9.75 -3.88
N GLY A 483 29.16 -9.88 -2.68
CA GLY A 483 29.83 -8.80 -1.95
C GLY A 483 29.80 -8.92 -0.43
N GLN A 484 28.95 -9.76 0.13
CA GLN A 484 28.82 -9.94 1.60
C GLN A 484 29.47 -11.25 2.10
N GLY A 485 30.76 -11.50 1.79
CA GLY A 485 31.54 -12.49 2.53
C GLY A 485 31.07 -13.96 2.53
N ALA A 486 30.06 -14.31 1.75
CA ALA A 486 29.60 -15.68 1.65
C ALA A 486 30.43 -16.43 0.62
N THR A 487 31.26 -17.35 1.08
CA THR A 487 31.70 -18.48 0.25
C THR A 487 30.45 -19.19 -0.22
N VAL A 488 30.16 -19.14 -1.53
CA VAL A 488 29.04 -19.88 -2.11
C VAL A 488 29.37 -21.35 -1.91
N ASP A 489 28.69 -22.00 -0.98
CA ASP A 489 28.79 -23.46 -0.82
C ASP A 489 28.42 -24.13 -2.14
N ALA A 490 29.04 -25.26 -2.43
CA ALA A 490 28.76 -26.02 -3.64
C ALA A 490 27.27 -26.44 -3.74
N ASP A 491 26.57 -26.52 -2.60
CA ASP A 491 25.12 -26.76 -2.49
C ASP A 491 24.50 -25.81 -1.46
N PRO A 492 24.07 -24.61 -1.89
CA PRO A 492 23.46 -23.63 -0.99
C PRO A 492 22.13 -24.11 -0.36
N ALA A 493 21.41 -25.03 -1.03
CA ALA A 493 20.17 -25.59 -0.48
C ALA A 493 20.45 -26.53 0.69
N ALA A 494 21.46 -27.38 0.58
CA ALA A 494 21.89 -28.27 1.66
C ALA A 494 22.43 -27.47 2.86
N ALA A 495 23.22 -26.42 2.63
CA ALA A 495 23.75 -25.53 3.67
C ALA A 495 22.61 -24.83 4.42
N LEU A 496 21.63 -24.26 3.70
CA LEU A 496 20.48 -23.60 4.30
C LEU A 496 19.60 -24.58 5.07
N LEU A 497 19.36 -25.78 4.53
CA LEU A 497 18.58 -26.83 5.20
C LEU A 497 19.23 -27.28 6.51
N ALA A 498 20.57 -27.39 6.56
CA ALA A 498 21.31 -27.68 7.77
C ALA A 498 21.09 -26.60 8.85
N GLN A 499 21.10 -25.32 8.47
CA GLN A 499 20.78 -24.22 9.37
C GLN A 499 19.32 -24.27 9.85
N CYS A 500 18.37 -24.61 8.98
CA CYS A 500 16.97 -24.80 9.36
C CYS A 500 16.83 -25.90 10.44
N LYS A 501 17.44 -27.06 10.22
CA LYS A 501 17.44 -28.17 11.20
C LYS A 501 18.03 -27.79 12.56
N ALA A 502 19.02 -26.90 12.59
CA ALA A 502 19.63 -26.43 13.82
C ALA A 502 18.80 -25.37 14.58
N ARG A 503 17.95 -24.63 13.87
CA ARG A 503 17.25 -23.45 14.41
C ARG A 503 15.74 -23.59 14.51
N MET A 504 15.14 -24.58 13.84
CA MET A 504 13.69 -24.79 13.79
C MET A 504 13.29 -26.10 14.47
N PRO A 505 12.09 -26.15 15.09
CA PRO A 505 11.44 -27.42 15.43
C PRO A 505 11.25 -28.30 14.18
N ALA A 506 11.31 -29.62 14.33
CA ALA A 506 11.30 -30.55 13.20
C ALA A 506 10.09 -30.36 12.26
N TYR A 507 8.92 -30.00 12.79
CA TYR A 507 7.71 -29.75 11.99
C TYR A 507 7.76 -28.45 11.16
N MET A 508 8.68 -27.53 11.44
CA MET A 508 8.88 -26.29 10.71
C MET A 508 9.97 -26.38 9.66
N VAL A 509 10.80 -27.42 9.70
CA VAL A 509 11.91 -27.58 8.76
C VAL A 509 11.37 -27.77 7.36
N PRO A 510 11.80 -26.96 6.36
CA PRO A 510 11.36 -27.14 4.99
C PRO A 510 11.71 -28.55 4.45
N ALA A 511 10.76 -29.15 3.77
CA ALA A 511 10.97 -30.42 3.07
C ALA A 511 11.78 -30.22 1.78
N GLY A 512 11.71 -29.05 1.18
CA GLY A 512 12.47 -28.66 0.00
C GLY A 512 12.83 -27.19 0.00
N ILE A 513 14.02 -26.89 -0.53
CA ILE A 513 14.52 -25.52 -0.76
C ILE A 513 15.03 -25.43 -2.19
N ALA A 514 14.50 -24.47 -2.96
CA ALA A 514 14.95 -24.19 -4.31
C ALA A 514 15.52 -22.78 -4.40
N PHE A 515 16.73 -22.66 -4.93
CA PHE A 515 17.30 -21.37 -5.27
C PHE A 515 17.01 -21.02 -6.73
N VAL A 516 16.61 -19.76 -6.95
CA VAL A 516 16.33 -19.19 -8.28
C VAL A 516 17.24 -17.99 -8.55
N ASN A 517 17.49 -17.73 -9.81
CA ASN A 517 18.28 -16.58 -10.25
C ASN A 517 17.38 -15.36 -10.44
N GLY A 518 17.86 -14.20 -10.00
CA GLY A 518 17.14 -12.92 -10.09
C GLY A 518 16.07 -12.74 -9.00
N PRO A 519 15.45 -11.57 -8.93
CA PRO A 519 14.49 -11.22 -7.89
C PRO A 519 13.23 -12.10 -7.97
N LEU A 520 12.63 -12.39 -6.82
CA LEU A 520 11.36 -13.11 -6.76
C LEU A 520 10.21 -12.28 -7.38
N PRO A 521 9.25 -12.92 -8.06
CA PRO A 521 8.07 -12.25 -8.59
C PRO A 521 7.35 -11.44 -7.52
N ARG A 522 6.88 -10.26 -7.91
CA ARG A 522 6.18 -9.34 -7.02
C ARG A 522 4.78 -9.05 -7.53
N ASN A 523 3.86 -8.89 -6.61
CA ASN A 523 2.56 -8.34 -6.96
C ASN A 523 2.67 -6.84 -7.32
N PRO A 524 1.62 -6.23 -7.89
CA PRO A 524 1.63 -4.83 -8.28
C PRO A 524 1.94 -3.83 -7.13
N ASN A 525 1.82 -4.26 -5.89
CA ASN A 525 2.13 -3.46 -4.69
C ASN A 525 3.58 -3.62 -4.22
N GLY A 526 4.42 -4.34 -4.97
CA GLY A 526 5.84 -4.54 -4.66
C GLY A 526 6.14 -5.65 -3.64
N LYS A 527 5.12 -6.38 -3.14
CA LYS A 527 5.30 -7.53 -2.24
C LYS A 527 5.65 -8.78 -3.04
N ILE A 528 6.44 -9.69 -2.46
CA ILE A 528 6.67 -11.01 -3.07
C ILE A 528 5.32 -11.72 -3.27
N ASP A 529 5.08 -12.21 -4.48
CA ASP A 529 3.82 -12.86 -4.84
C ASP A 529 3.88 -14.37 -4.51
N ARG A 530 3.68 -14.69 -3.21
CA ARG A 530 3.68 -16.07 -2.70
C ARG A 530 2.68 -16.94 -3.46
N LYS A 531 1.51 -16.40 -3.78
CA LYS A 531 0.45 -17.17 -4.44
C LYS A 531 0.85 -17.62 -5.85
N THR A 532 1.37 -16.70 -6.65
CA THR A 532 1.89 -17.03 -7.99
C THR A 532 3.01 -18.05 -7.89
N LEU A 533 3.99 -17.84 -7.00
CA LEU A 533 5.12 -18.75 -6.80
C LEU A 533 4.66 -20.15 -6.37
N SER A 534 3.76 -20.25 -5.40
CA SER A 534 3.23 -21.55 -4.94
C SER A 534 2.44 -22.27 -6.04
N THR A 535 1.60 -21.55 -6.79
CA THR A 535 0.81 -22.12 -7.89
C THR A 535 1.71 -22.65 -9.02
N GLU A 536 2.71 -21.87 -9.43
CA GLU A 536 3.67 -22.28 -10.46
C GLU A 536 4.54 -23.46 -10.00
N TRP A 537 4.93 -23.45 -8.70
CA TRP A 537 5.69 -24.57 -8.15
C TRP A 537 4.90 -25.87 -8.17
N ILE A 538 3.65 -25.84 -7.69
CA ILE A 538 2.76 -27.00 -7.67
C ILE A 538 2.50 -27.50 -9.10
N ALA A 539 2.26 -26.60 -10.05
CA ALA A 539 2.07 -26.98 -11.45
C ALA A 539 3.28 -27.68 -12.08
N ARG A 540 4.51 -27.36 -11.65
CA ARG A 540 5.76 -27.96 -12.16
C ARG A 540 6.18 -29.24 -11.44
N HIS A 541 5.80 -29.42 -10.17
CA HIS A 541 6.33 -30.48 -9.30
C HIS A 541 5.24 -31.31 -8.61
N GLY A 542 3.97 -30.94 -8.76
CA GLY A 542 2.82 -31.57 -8.10
C GLY A 542 2.13 -32.66 -8.95
N GLY A 543 2.91 -33.48 -9.69
CA GLY A 543 2.45 -34.64 -10.46
C GLY A 543 2.78 -35.94 -9.74
#